data_9f94cd301aeb204d0c8469a5160b388a
#
_entry.id   9f94cd301aeb204d0c8469a5160b388a
#
_cell.length_a   1.000
_cell.length_b   1.000
_cell.length_c   1.000
_cell.angle_alpha   90.00
_cell.angle_beta   90.00
_cell.angle_gamma   90.00
#
_symmetry.space_group_name_H-M   'P 1'
#
loop_
_entity.id
_entity.type
_entity.pdbx_description
1 polymer ?
#
loop_
_entity_poly.entity_id
_entity_poly.type
_entity_poly.pdbx_seq_one_letter_code
_entity_poly.pdbx_strand_id
1 'polypeptide(L)'
;MGTFNGNAKGGRFAAGHGGKHKQAGAWIQILLSVLLLMDLFLLYTIAMQLTHQQKAFEASPAVNWTLLAVFALGAIALSWGILRTRAWKRLLCLFLIFCICYLTAVFSDLPLIKKYREMWISTAWSTMRHQGLATYYFPPSVMKVVTEREKEGRDAQVGNNTQDTFNEEADQHEWLNPEKAEGLARQDTGFQELTPEQQEFYGLFYELDRESAEAYFEANPKALAQGYMNVLVNESALNKKGTSIQTKLGEKVLAIDAQNQILILEVDCDGSRGVLAIAKLPSRLHLYAAKNLPYMGETAGSIAQRNGGVMAMTGSGFDDPGGVGNGGRVAGYAMCDGKEHKGAPFEWGYKRIELRKNDWFYITDTFDKVHKDTTDAMEFSPAMIINGKKLDPGIWTSQNPRACIGQSVRGEILMLAVEGRTLASPGCSVSVCADVLLKHEGITAMNCDGGTTAMLWYRGEPLIRCSNASIPQGRHLPNAWVYVGD
;
A
#
# COMPACT_ATOMS: atom_id res chain seq x y z
N MET A 1 -53.81 -48.98 -74.42
CA MET A 1 -54.77 -48.38 -73.45
C MET A 1 -54.12 -48.19 -72.12
N GLY A 2 -54.16 -46.98 -71.63
CA GLY A 2 -53.80 -46.66 -70.27
C GLY A 2 -52.54 -45.85 -70.05
N THR A 3 -52.63 -44.58 -70.28
CA THR A 3 -51.65 -43.54 -69.86
C THR A 3 -51.73 -43.30 -68.37
N PHE A 4 -50.60 -43.24 -67.73
CA PHE A 4 -50.50 -42.62 -66.38
C PHE A 4 -49.38 -41.59 -66.35
N ASN A 5 -49.81 -40.36 -66.22
CA ASN A 5 -48.98 -39.17 -65.99
C ASN A 5 -48.60 -39.19 -64.45
N GLY A 6 -47.33 -39.10 -64.11
CA GLY A 6 -46.84 -38.94 -62.76
C GLY A 6 -46.01 -37.63 -62.66
N ASN A 7 -46.63 -36.57 -62.14
CA ASN A 7 -46.02 -35.29 -61.83
C ASN A 7 -45.12 -35.43 -60.56
N ALA A 8 -43.80 -35.35 -60.71
CA ALA A 8 -42.87 -35.21 -59.64
C ALA A 8 -42.68 -33.72 -59.26
N LYS A 9 -43.28 -33.30 -58.17
CA LYS A 9 -42.99 -32.01 -57.51
C LYS A 9 -41.62 -32.04 -56.89
N GLY A 10 -40.65 -31.38 -57.48
CA GLY A 10 -39.35 -31.07 -56.90
C GLY A 10 -39.47 -30.10 -55.74
N GLY A 11 -39.34 -30.62 -54.48
CA GLY A 11 -39.17 -29.80 -53.29
C GLY A 11 -37.81 -29.11 -53.28
N ARG A 12 -37.78 -27.81 -53.49
CA ARG A 12 -36.58 -26.99 -53.24
C ARG A 12 -36.37 -26.87 -51.73
N PHE A 13 -35.35 -27.51 -51.22
CA PHE A 13 -34.79 -27.19 -49.90
C PHE A 13 -34.15 -25.81 -49.96
N ALA A 14 -34.86 -24.80 -49.48
CA ALA A 14 -34.28 -23.50 -49.21
C ALA A 14 -33.35 -23.59 -47.99
N ALA A 15 -32.07 -23.78 -48.26
CA ALA A 15 -31.05 -23.80 -47.24
C ALA A 15 -31.01 -22.46 -46.49
N GLY A 16 -31.08 -22.55 -45.15
CA GLY A 16 -31.12 -21.43 -44.21
C GLY A 16 -29.83 -20.60 -44.16
N HIS A 17 -29.62 -19.72 -45.14
CA HIS A 17 -28.55 -18.72 -45.12
C HIS A 17 -28.97 -17.39 -44.46
N GLY A 18 -30.26 -17.20 -44.14
CA GLY A 18 -30.78 -15.96 -43.58
C GLY A 18 -30.48 -15.76 -42.08
N GLY A 19 -30.18 -16.82 -41.33
CA GLY A 19 -29.94 -16.76 -39.88
C GLY A 19 -28.56 -16.16 -39.51
N LYS A 20 -27.53 -16.58 -40.21
CA LYS A 20 -26.14 -16.12 -39.90
C LYS A 20 -25.90 -14.65 -40.22
N HIS A 21 -26.47 -14.12 -41.32
CA HIS A 21 -26.38 -12.70 -41.68
C HIS A 21 -27.16 -11.78 -40.74
N LYS A 22 -28.31 -12.22 -40.18
CA LYS A 22 -29.08 -11.46 -39.20
C LYS A 22 -28.36 -11.42 -37.83
N GLN A 23 -27.70 -12.52 -37.41
CA GLN A 23 -26.92 -12.57 -36.20
C GLN A 23 -25.66 -11.69 -36.32
N ALA A 24 -24.92 -11.74 -37.42
CA ALA A 24 -23.75 -10.90 -37.63
C ALA A 24 -24.11 -9.40 -37.58
N GLY A 25 -25.22 -9.00 -38.21
CA GLY A 25 -25.71 -7.62 -38.12
C GLY A 25 -26.08 -7.19 -36.68
N ALA A 26 -26.59 -8.13 -35.86
CA ALA A 26 -26.93 -7.87 -34.47
C ALA A 26 -25.69 -7.59 -33.61
N TRP A 27 -24.63 -8.39 -33.75
CA TRP A 27 -23.37 -8.19 -33.02
C TRP A 27 -22.66 -6.89 -33.40
N ILE A 28 -22.66 -6.52 -34.69
CA ILE A 28 -22.09 -5.24 -35.13
C ILE A 28 -22.83 -4.06 -34.48
N GLN A 29 -24.17 -4.12 -34.40
CA GLN A 29 -24.93 -3.07 -33.74
C GLN A 29 -24.68 -2.96 -32.26
N ILE A 30 -24.51 -4.08 -31.55
CA ILE A 30 -24.13 -4.12 -30.12
C ILE A 30 -22.73 -3.51 -29.95
N LEU A 31 -21.76 -3.96 -30.76
CA LEU A 31 -20.38 -3.47 -30.70
C LEU A 31 -20.31 -1.96 -30.93
N LEU A 32 -20.97 -1.43 -31.96
CA LEU A 32 -21.01 0.01 -32.22
C LEU A 32 -21.64 0.78 -31.06
N SER A 33 -22.69 0.23 -30.44
CA SER A 33 -23.34 0.87 -29.29
C SER A 33 -22.43 0.88 -28.04
N VAL A 34 -21.72 -0.22 -27.77
CA VAL A 34 -20.77 -0.31 -26.67
C VAL A 34 -19.59 0.66 -26.91
N LEU A 35 -19.03 0.66 -28.12
CA LEU A 35 -17.92 1.56 -28.46
C LEU A 35 -18.33 3.04 -28.34
N LEU A 36 -19.54 3.41 -28.77
CA LEU A 36 -20.02 4.78 -28.61
C LEU A 36 -20.19 5.17 -27.13
N LEU A 37 -20.75 4.29 -26.30
CA LEU A 37 -20.88 4.55 -24.85
C LEU A 37 -19.52 4.69 -24.18
N MET A 38 -18.55 3.85 -24.53
CA MET A 38 -17.18 3.96 -24.03
C MET A 38 -16.51 5.26 -24.48
N ASP A 39 -16.66 5.61 -25.75
CA ASP A 39 -16.09 6.84 -26.31
C ASP A 39 -16.68 8.09 -25.65
N LEU A 40 -18.00 8.14 -25.45
CA LEU A 40 -18.67 9.22 -24.72
C LEU A 40 -18.24 9.31 -23.26
N PHE A 41 -18.01 8.17 -22.60
CA PHE A 41 -17.49 8.14 -21.25
C PHE A 41 -16.06 8.72 -21.17
N LEU A 42 -15.19 8.36 -22.12
CA LEU A 42 -13.84 8.91 -22.20
C LEU A 42 -13.85 10.40 -22.55
N LEU A 43 -14.74 10.81 -23.49
CA LEU A 43 -14.94 12.21 -23.82
C LEU A 43 -15.37 13.04 -22.61
N TYR A 44 -16.34 12.53 -21.84
CA TYR A 44 -16.74 13.14 -20.58
C TYR A 44 -15.55 13.27 -19.59
N THR A 45 -14.79 12.20 -19.42
CA THR A 45 -13.63 12.19 -18.50
C THR A 45 -12.61 13.27 -18.89
N ILE A 46 -12.31 13.40 -20.18
CA ILE A 46 -11.34 14.38 -20.66
C ILE A 46 -11.91 15.81 -20.57
N ALA A 47 -13.18 16.01 -20.82
CA ALA A 47 -13.82 17.31 -20.64
C ALA A 47 -13.75 17.75 -19.16
N MET A 48 -14.03 16.83 -18.23
CA MET A 48 -13.88 17.08 -16.80
C MET A 48 -12.42 17.35 -16.43
N GLN A 49 -11.47 16.59 -17.00
CA GLN A 49 -10.03 16.79 -16.82
C GLN A 49 -9.55 18.18 -17.22
N LEU A 50 -10.13 18.79 -18.26
CA LEU A 50 -9.80 20.14 -18.72
C LEU A 50 -10.42 21.23 -17.85
N THR A 51 -11.59 20.99 -17.28
CA THR A 51 -12.41 22.02 -16.60
C THR A 51 -12.25 22.03 -15.09
N HIS A 52 -11.82 20.92 -14.46
CA HIS A 52 -11.71 20.80 -13.01
C HIS A 52 -10.25 20.91 -12.53
N GLN A 53 -10.07 21.40 -11.31
CA GLN A 53 -8.75 21.48 -10.67
C GLN A 53 -8.23 20.09 -10.31
N GLN A 54 -9.09 19.24 -9.78
CA GLN A 54 -8.77 17.86 -9.43
C GLN A 54 -8.65 17.02 -10.69
N LYS A 55 -7.57 16.28 -10.83
CA LYS A 55 -7.29 15.50 -12.04
C LYS A 55 -7.62 14.02 -11.85
N ALA A 56 -7.96 13.34 -12.94
CA ALA A 56 -8.16 11.89 -12.97
C ALA A 56 -6.88 11.15 -13.40
N PHE A 57 -6.06 11.78 -14.24
CA PHE A 57 -4.79 11.23 -14.72
C PHE A 57 -3.80 12.36 -15.09
N GLU A 58 -2.53 12.01 -15.17
CA GLU A 58 -1.49 12.96 -15.55
C GLU A 58 -1.39 13.07 -17.07
N ALA A 59 -1.71 14.22 -17.59
CA ALA A 59 -1.50 14.55 -19.00
C ALA A 59 -1.28 16.05 -19.16
N SER A 60 -0.42 16.42 -20.11
CA SER A 60 -0.26 17.83 -20.46
C SER A 60 -1.55 18.40 -21.07
N PRO A 61 -1.78 19.73 -20.98
CA PRO A 61 -2.94 20.34 -21.62
C PRO A 61 -3.04 20.03 -23.12
N ALA A 62 -1.90 19.99 -23.83
CA ALA A 62 -1.88 19.65 -25.27
C ALA A 62 -2.37 18.22 -25.52
N VAL A 63 -1.94 17.26 -24.70
CA VAL A 63 -2.41 15.87 -24.78
C VAL A 63 -3.91 15.80 -24.51
N ASN A 64 -4.40 16.48 -23.47
CA ASN A 64 -5.84 16.48 -23.13
C ASN A 64 -6.69 17.07 -24.29
N TRP A 65 -6.25 18.17 -24.91
CA TRP A 65 -6.94 18.74 -26.07
C TRP A 65 -6.91 17.81 -27.29
N THR A 66 -5.77 17.14 -27.52
CA THR A 66 -5.64 16.15 -28.60
C THR A 66 -6.59 14.97 -28.39
N LEU A 67 -6.62 14.42 -27.16
CA LEU A 67 -7.54 13.33 -26.80
C LEU A 67 -9.00 13.77 -26.94
N LEU A 68 -9.35 14.98 -26.50
CA LEU A 68 -10.70 15.52 -26.67
C LEU A 68 -11.12 15.53 -28.16
N ALA A 69 -10.24 16.02 -29.03
CA ALA A 69 -10.50 16.05 -30.48
C ALA A 69 -10.65 14.62 -31.04
N VAL A 70 -9.78 13.69 -30.68
CA VAL A 70 -9.85 12.29 -31.15
C VAL A 70 -11.15 11.62 -30.73
N PHE A 71 -11.55 11.71 -29.46
CA PHE A 71 -12.80 11.11 -28.99
C PHE A 71 -14.04 11.84 -29.52
N ALA A 72 -13.99 13.17 -29.72
CA ALA A 72 -15.10 13.87 -30.37
C ALA A 72 -15.31 13.41 -31.82
N LEU A 73 -14.24 13.22 -32.59
CA LEU A 73 -14.32 12.66 -33.95
C LEU A 73 -14.78 11.19 -33.93
N GLY A 74 -14.32 10.41 -32.96
CA GLY A 74 -14.77 9.03 -32.71
C GLY A 74 -16.27 8.96 -32.44
N ALA A 75 -16.80 9.81 -31.56
CA ALA A 75 -18.21 9.90 -31.22
C ALA A 75 -19.07 10.23 -32.46
N ILE A 76 -18.60 11.17 -33.33
CA ILE A 76 -19.29 11.53 -34.59
C ILE A 76 -19.32 10.32 -35.52
N ALA A 77 -18.19 9.66 -35.75
CA ALA A 77 -18.08 8.51 -36.64
C ALA A 77 -18.95 7.32 -36.18
N LEU A 78 -18.90 7.00 -34.84
CA LEU A 78 -19.71 5.94 -34.25
C LEU A 78 -21.20 6.27 -34.28
N SER A 79 -21.59 7.52 -34.02
CA SER A 79 -22.97 7.99 -34.14
C SER A 79 -23.51 7.82 -35.56
N TRP A 80 -22.70 8.16 -36.58
CA TRP A 80 -23.05 7.92 -37.99
C TRP A 80 -23.24 6.43 -38.28
N GLY A 81 -22.36 5.57 -37.76
CA GLY A 81 -22.50 4.09 -37.83
C GLY A 81 -23.80 3.58 -37.21
N ILE A 82 -24.16 4.10 -36.02
CA ILE A 82 -25.42 3.78 -35.32
C ILE A 82 -26.65 4.17 -36.17
N LEU A 83 -26.64 5.37 -36.75
CA LEU A 83 -27.71 5.85 -37.61
C LEU A 83 -27.85 4.98 -38.87
N ARG A 84 -26.73 4.68 -39.56
CA ARG A 84 -26.70 3.86 -40.77
C ARG A 84 -27.16 2.43 -40.52
N THR A 85 -26.83 1.84 -39.37
CA THR A 85 -27.21 0.47 -39.01
C THR A 85 -28.55 0.37 -38.29
N ARG A 86 -29.21 1.51 -38.03
CA ARG A 86 -30.47 1.61 -37.27
C ARG A 86 -30.35 0.96 -35.88
N ALA A 87 -29.16 1.05 -35.23
CA ALA A 87 -28.85 0.44 -33.95
C ALA A 87 -29.39 1.23 -32.73
N TRP A 88 -30.09 2.33 -32.93
CA TRP A 88 -30.53 3.26 -31.87
C TRP A 88 -31.33 2.60 -30.74
N LYS A 89 -32.19 1.58 -31.05
CA LYS A 89 -32.93 0.84 -30.01
C LYS A 89 -31.98 0.07 -29.08
N ARG A 90 -30.92 -0.52 -29.63
CA ARG A 90 -29.91 -1.25 -28.84
C ARG A 90 -29.04 -0.31 -28.03
N LEU A 91 -28.67 0.82 -28.64
CA LEU A 91 -27.95 1.89 -27.90
C LEU A 91 -28.78 2.37 -26.73
N LEU A 92 -30.09 2.63 -26.92
CA LEU A 92 -30.98 3.05 -25.83
C LEU A 92 -31.07 1.99 -24.72
N CYS A 93 -31.26 0.70 -25.10
CA CYS A 93 -31.29 -0.38 -24.08
C CYS A 93 -29.98 -0.47 -23.32
N LEU A 94 -28.84 -0.43 -23.99
CA LEU A 94 -27.52 -0.47 -23.34
C LEU A 94 -27.29 0.76 -22.47
N PHE A 95 -27.69 1.94 -22.91
CA PHE A 95 -27.63 3.17 -22.13
C PHE A 95 -28.48 3.08 -20.85
N LEU A 96 -29.72 2.56 -20.97
CA LEU A 96 -30.56 2.35 -19.78
C LEU A 96 -29.96 1.34 -18.80
N ILE A 97 -29.40 0.24 -19.31
CA ILE A 97 -28.66 -0.72 -18.47
C ILE A 97 -27.47 -0.03 -17.78
N PHE A 98 -26.71 0.74 -18.54
CA PHE A 98 -25.58 1.53 -17.96
C PHE A 98 -26.06 2.48 -16.85
N CYS A 99 -27.16 3.21 -17.09
CA CYS A 99 -27.73 4.11 -16.08
C CYS A 99 -28.17 3.36 -14.82
N ILE A 100 -28.83 2.21 -14.98
CA ILE A 100 -29.25 1.39 -13.84
C ILE A 100 -28.02 0.90 -13.06
N CYS A 101 -27.01 0.35 -13.76
CA CYS A 101 -25.78 -0.10 -13.13
C CYS A 101 -25.05 1.04 -12.41
N TYR A 102 -24.96 2.20 -13.04
CA TYR A 102 -24.34 3.39 -12.45
C TYR A 102 -25.09 3.86 -11.20
N LEU A 103 -26.41 4.04 -11.28
CA LEU A 103 -27.22 4.44 -10.13
C LEU A 103 -27.13 3.43 -8.98
N THR A 104 -27.11 2.14 -9.31
CA THR A 104 -26.91 1.08 -8.32
C THR A 104 -25.53 1.19 -7.66
N ALA A 105 -24.47 1.37 -8.45
CA ALA A 105 -23.11 1.52 -7.93
C ALA A 105 -22.97 2.76 -7.03
N VAL A 106 -23.63 3.87 -7.40
CA VAL A 106 -23.53 5.15 -6.68
C VAL A 106 -24.40 5.19 -5.43
N PHE A 107 -25.63 4.65 -5.46
CA PHE A 107 -26.63 4.89 -4.41
C PHE A 107 -27.09 3.63 -3.66
N SER A 108 -26.67 2.42 -4.06
CA SER A 108 -27.10 1.20 -3.38
C SER A 108 -26.43 1.06 -2.00
N ASP A 109 -27.22 0.66 -1.00
CA ASP A 109 -26.75 0.30 0.34
C ASP A 109 -26.46 -1.19 0.49
N LEU A 110 -26.50 -1.97 -0.59
CA LEU A 110 -26.07 -3.37 -0.55
C LEU A 110 -24.62 -3.46 -0.06
N PRO A 111 -24.32 -4.29 0.98
CA PRO A 111 -23.02 -4.25 1.67
C PRO A 111 -21.82 -4.37 0.75
N LEU A 112 -21.91 -5.25 -0.25
CA LEU A 112 -20.82 -5.47 -1.22
C LEU A 112 -20.59 -4.24 -2.10
N ILE A 113 -21.65 -3.66 -2.66
CA ILE A 113 -21.57 -2.48 -3.53
C ILE A 113 -21.07 -1.27 -2.74
N LYS A 114 -21.62 -1.07 -1.54
CA LYS A 114 -21.20 -0.01 -0.63
C LYS A 114 -19.71 -0.13 -0.31
N LYS A 115 -19.23 -1.34 0.07
CA LYS A 115 -17.81 -1.60 0.36
C LYS A 115 -16.91 -1.18 -0.80
N TYR A 116 -17.19 -1.62 -2.04
CA TYR A 116 -16.35 -1.29 -3.19
C TYR A 116 -16.45 0.17 -3.60
N ARG A 117 -17.63 0.79 -3.49
CA ARG A 117 -17.80 2.23 -3.71
C ARG A 117 -16.96 3.06 -2.75
N GLU A 118 -17.05 2.78 -1.45
CA GLU A 118 -16.30 3.50 -0.41
C GLU A 118 -14.80 3.30 -0.58
N MET A 119 -14.37 2.08 -0.87
CA MET A 119 -12.98 1.77 -1.19
C MET A 119 -12.48 2.56 -2.42
N TRP A 120 -13.27 2.63 -3.50
CA TRP A 120 -12.91 3.42 -4.68
C TRP A 120 -12.77 4.91 -4.36
N ILE A 121 -13.77 5.48 -3.70
CA ILE A 121 -13.77 6.91 -3.33
C ILE A 121 -12.56 7.21 -2.42
N SER A 122 -12.37 6.44 -1.36
CA SER A 122 -11.26 6.61 -0.41
C SER A 122 -9.90 6.47 -1.11
N THR A 123 -9.74 5.47 -1.99
CA THR A 123 -8.50 5.26 -2.75
C THR A 123 -8.20 6.43 -3.68
N ALA A 124 -9.17 6.87 -4.47
CA ALA A 124 -8.98 7.99 -5.39
C ALA A 124 -8.75 9.31 -4.63
N TRP A 125 -9.50 9.55 -3.55
CA TRP A 125 -9.41 10.77 -2.75
C TRP A 125 -8.08 10.89 -2.01
N SER A 126 -7.53 9.79 -1.50
CA SER A 126 -6.23 9.77 -0.81
C SER A 126 -5.04 9.98 -1.74
N THR A 127 -5.23 10.00 -3.06
CA THR A 127 -4.17 10.28 -4.03
C THR A 127 -4.26 11.73 -4.50
N MET A 128 -3.25 12.55 -4.24
CA MET A 128 -3.25 13.97 -4.65
C MET A 128 -3.40 14.18 -6.16
N ARG A 129 -2.99 13.19 -6.98
CA ARG A 129 -2.95 13.29 -8.44
C ARG A 129 -4.18 12.73 -9.15
N HIS A 130 -4.99 11.91 -8.48
CA HIS A 130 -6.07 11.14 -9.12
C HIS A 130 -7.43 11.34 -8.45
N GLN A 131 -7.60 12.41 -7.68
CA GLN A 131 -8.88 12.74 -7.02
C GLN A 131 -10.05 12.87 -8.01
N GLY A 132 -9.77 13.25 -9.25
CA GLY A 132 -10.74 13.28 -10.33
C GLY A 132 -11.43 11.93 -10.58
N LEU A 133 -10.78 10.80 -10.29
CA LEU A 133 -11.39 9.47 -10.39
C LEU A 133 -12.54 9.25 -9.38
N ALA A 134 -12.62 10.05 -8.33
CA ALA A 134 -13.78 10.09 -7.45
C ALA A 134 -14.72 11.24 -7.82
N THR A 135 -14.20 12.47 -7.94
CA THR A 135 -15.03 13.68 -8.08
C THR A 135 -15.78 13.77 -9.40
N TYR A 136 -15.34 13.09 -10.46
CA TYR A 136 -16.05 13.09 -11.74
C TYR A 136 -17.24 12.12 -11.78
N TYR A 137 -17.16 11.05 -11.01
CA TYR A 137 -18.11 9.94 -11.10
C TYR A 137 -19.06 9.82 -9.92
N PHE A 138 -18.75 10.47 -8.79
CA PHE A 138 -19.62 10.41 -7.62
C PHE A 138 -20.13 11.81 -7.24
N PRO A 139 -21.42 11.92 -6.90
CA PRO A 139 -21.99 13.18 -6.41
C PRO A 139 -21.31 13.63 -5.12
N PRO A 140 -21.21 14.96 -4.88
CA PRO A 140 -20.62 15.50 -3.65
C PRO A 140 -21.25 14.94 -2.36
N SER A 141 -22.54 14.62 -2.37
CA SER A 141 -23.24 14.03 -1.23
C SER A 141 -22.74 12.64 -0.86
N VAL A 142 -22.40 11.80 -1.87
CA VAL A 142 -21.85 10.46 -1.65
C VAL A 142 -20.39 10.55 -1.21
N MET A 143 -19.62 11.43 -1.81
CA MET A 143 -18.23 11.67 -1.44
C MET A 143 -18.10 12.18 0.00
N LYS A 144 -18.96 13.13 0.38
CA LYS A 144 -18.96 13.72 1.72
C LYS A 144 -19.08 12.68 2.83
N VAL A 145 -19.93 11.65 2.64
CA VAL A 145 -20.11 10.58 3.63
C VAL A 145 -18.79 9.83 3.88
N VAL A 146 -17.99 9.57 2.84
CA VAL A 146 -16.71 8.87 2.99
C VAL A 146 -15.66 9.76 3.63
N THR A 147 -15.53 11.00 3.15
CA THR A 147 -14.51 11.94 3.65
C THR A 147 -14.77 12.39 5.09
N GLU A 148 -16.03 12.57 5.47
CA GLU A 148 -16.41 12.88 6.85
C GLU A 148 -16.13 11.71 7.79
N ARG A 149 -16.42 10.49 7.38
CA ARG A 149 -16.09 9.30 8.17
C ARG A 149 -14.60 9.15 8.40
N GLU A 150 -13.77 9.40 7.38
CA GLU A 150 -12.30 9.39 7.52
C GLU A 150 -11.84 10.47 8.52
N LYS A 151 -12.47 11.64 8.49
CA LYS A 151 -12.20 12.71 9.45
C LYS A 151 -12.63 12.30 10.87
N GLU A 152 -13.88 11.84 11.03
CA GLU A 152 -14.41 11.37 12.32
C GLU A 152 -13.50 10.30 12.95
N GLY A 153 -12.96 9.40 12.14
CA GLY A 153 -12.05 8.38 12.64
C GLY A 153 -10.69 8.92 13.05
N ARG A 154 -10.16 9.95 12.38
CA ARG A 154 -8.98 10.66 12.88
C ARG A 154 -9.29 11.37 14.20
N ASP A 155 -10.42 12.04 14.26
CA ASP A 155 -10.85 12.76 15.46
C ASP A 155 -11.05 11.80 16.65
N ALA A 156 -11.54 10.58 16.39
CA ALA A 156 -11.69 9.53 17.40
C ALA A 156 -10.36 8.98 17.94
N GLN A 157 -9.23 9.26 17.29
CA GLN A 157 -7.91 8.88 17.80
C GLN A 157 -7.36 9.85 18.84
N VAL A 158 -7.94 11.06 18.94
CA VAL A 158 -7.53 12.07 19.92
C VAL A 158 -7.70 11.53 21.34
N GLY A 159 -6.67 11.71 22.17
CA GLY A 159 -6.63 11.17 23.52
C GLY A 159 -6.21 9.69 23.63
N ASN A 160 -6.18 8.93 22.51
CA ASN A 160 -5.60 7.59 22.50
C ASN A 160 -4.07 7.68 22.39
N ASN A 161 -3.41 7.87 23.51
CA ASN A 161 -1.96 8.01 23.58
C ASN A 161 -1.33 6.76 24.20
N THR A 162 -0.06 6.49 23.87
CA THR A 162 0.71 5.50 24.62
C THR A 162 0.79 5.98 26.07
N GLN A 163 0.36 5.14 27.00
CA GLN A 163 0.42 5.49 28.40
C GLN A 163 1.88 5.62 28.84
N ASP A 164 2.23 6.68 29.56
CA ASP A 164 3.57 6.94 30.10
C ASP A 164 3.95 5.96 31.25
N THR A 165 3.42 4.78 31.22
CA THR A 165 3.56 3.75 32.23
C THR A 165 4.87 2.99 32.13
N PHE A 166 5.83 3.45 31.32
CA PHE A 166 7.23 3.05 31.39
C PHE A 166 7.98 3.71 32.59
N ASN A 167 7.28 4.36 33.51
CA ASN A 167 7.85 4.77 34.79
C ASN A 167 8.04 3.54 35.66
N GLU A 168 9.27 3.30 36.12
CA GLU A 168 9.83 2.45 37.17
C GLU A 168 9.00 1.24 37.72
N GLU A 169 7.71 1.14 37.43
CA GLU A 169 6.80 0.04 37.75
C GLU A 169 6.42 -0.79 36.50
N ALA A 170 7.28 -0.80 35.49
CA ALA A 170 7.05 -1.49 34.20
C ALA A 170 6.75 -3.00 34.34
N ASP A 171 7.03 -3.59 35.45
CA ASP A 171 6.75 -5.01 35.78
C ASP A 171 5.24 -5.33 35.90
N GLN A 172 4.37 -4.32 35.83
CA GLN A 172 2.93 -4.53 36.07
C GLN A 172 2.04 -4.43 34.81
N HIS A 173 2.58 -4.10 33.64
CA HIS A 173 1.75 -4.03 32.45
C HIS A 173 1.63 -5.36 31.73
N GLU A 174 0.42 -5.92 31.75
CA GLU A 174 0.07 -7.20 31.13
C GLU A 174 0.49 -7.30 29.65
N TRP A 175 0.59 -6.19 28.94
CA TRP A 175 0.98 -6.11 27.52
C TRP A 175 2.49 -5.95 27.30
N LEU A 176 3.27 -5.57 28.33
CA LEU A 176 4.74 -5.58 28.34
C LEU A 176 5.32 -6.86 28.96
N ASN A 177 4.49 -7.82 29.33
CA ASN A 177 4.96 -9.04 29.95
C ASN A 177 5.66 -9.93 28.91
N PRO A 178 7.02 -10.03 28.94
CA PRO A 178 7.77 -10.91 28.05
C PRO A 178 7.33 -12.37 28.14
N GLU A 179 6.76 -12.79 29.29
CA GLU A 179 6.24 -14.14 29.48
C GLU A 179 5.00 -14.42 28.62
N LYS A 180 4.18 -13.40 28.26
CA LYS A 180 3.09 -13.53 27.27
C LYS A 180 3.59 -13.47 25.84
N ALA A 181 4.71 -12.77 25.59
CA ALA A 181 5.39 -12.74 24.30
C ALA A 181 6.10 -14.05 23.93
N GLU A 182 6.23 -14.97 24.86
CA GLU A 182 6.86 -16.29 24.64
C GLU A 182 6.08 -17.24 23.70
N GLY A 183 4.93 -16.82 23.15
CA GLY A 183 4.12 -17.68 22.32
C GLY A 183 4.84 -18.29 21.11
N LEU A 184 5.66 -17.52 20.40
CA LEU A 184 6.44 -17.99 19.25
C LEU A 184 7.77 -18.63 19.66
N ALA A 185 8.44 -18.13 20.72
CA ALA A 185 9.72 -18.66 21.19
C ALA A 185 9.57 -19.97 21.98
N ARG A 186 8.46 -20.18 22.72
CA ARG A 186 8.21 -21.40 23.49
C ARG A 186 7.83 -22.62 22.66
N GLN A 187 7.53 -22.49 21.38
CA GLN A 187 7.11 -23.64 20.55
C GLN A 187 8.27 -24.49 20.01
N ASP A 188 9.52 -24.16 20.35
CA ASP A 188 10.67 -24.91 19.85
C ASP A 188 11.02 -26.09 20.76
N THR A 189 10.45 -27.26 20.47
CA THR A 189 10.85 -28.53 21.09
C THR A 189 12.26 -28.91 20.60
N GLY A 190 13.21 -29.09 21.53
CA GLY A 190 14.60 -29.45 21.18
C GLY A 190 15.58 -28.29 21.14
N PHE A 191 15.19 -27.09 21.59
CA PHE A 191 16.11 -25.94 21.69
C PHE A 191 17.32 -26.23 22.58
N GLN A 192 17.15 -27.02 23.64
CA GLN A 192 18.24 -27.41 24.58
C GLN A 192 19.25 -28.38 23.96
N GLU A 193 18.94 -29.05 22.85
CA GLU A 193 19.84 -29.96 22.17
C GLU A 193 20.77 -29.25 21.16
N LEU A 194 20.56 -27.94 20.95
CA LEU A 194 21.36 -27.11 20.04
C LEU A 194 22.71 -26.73 20.66
N THR A 195 23.69 -26.48 19.79
CA THR A 195 24.95 -25.87 20.23
C THR A 195 24.70 -24.46 20.78
N PRO A 196 25.59 -23.94 21.67
CA PRO A 196 25.44 -22.59 22.21
C PRO A 196 25.27 -21.51 21.12
N GLU A 197 26.01 -21.62 20.05
CA GLU A 197 25.92 -20.66 18.91
C GLU A 197 24.58 -20.76 18.17
N GLN A 198 24.06 -21.97 17.98
CA GLN A 198 22.70 -22.17 17.43
C GLN A 198 21.64 -21.64 18.37
N GLN A 199 21.79 -21.83 19.68
CA GLN A 199 20.86 -21.28 20.66
C GLN A 199 20.83 -19.76 20.59
N GLU A 200 22.00 -19.11 20.50
CA GLU A 200 22.10 -17.67 20.34
C GLU A 200 21.42 -17.20 19.05
N PHE A 201 21.71 -17.83 17.92
CA PHE A 201 21.13 -17.48 16.62
C PHE A 201 19.62 -17.67 16.57
N TYR A 202 19.10 -18.84 16.97
CA TYR A 202 17.67 -19.10 16.97
C TYR A 202 16.93 -18.40 18.12
N GLY A 203 17.62 -18.03 19.16
CA GLY A 203 17.10 -17.13 20.20
C GLY A 203 16.91 -15.70 19.68
N LEU A 204 17.85 -15.22 18.86
CA LEU A 204 17.78 -13.91 18.22
C LEU A 204 16.73 -13.88 17.08
N PHE A 205 16.72 -14.91 16.22
CA PHE A 205 15.81 -15.06 15.11
C PHE A 205 14.73 -16.11 15.39
N TYR A 206 14.05 -15.97 16.53
CA TYR A 206 13.04 -16.91 17.03
C TYR A 206 11.84 -17.08 16.10
N GLU A 207 11.65 -16.17 15.13
CA GLU A 207 10.61 -16.26 14.10
C GLU A 207 10.87 -17.38 13.10
N LEU A 208 12.11 -17.81 12.91
CA LEU A 208 12.50 -18.79 11.91
C LEU A 208 11.91 -20.18 12.23
N ASP A 209 11.42 -20.85 11.19
CA ASP A 209 11.23 -22.28 11.21
C ASP A 209 12.59 -22.96 11.08
N ARG A 210 13.01 -23.64 12.14
CA ARG A 210 14.35 -24.21 12.27
C ARG A 210 14.60 -25.28 11.23
N GLU A 211 13.63 -26.13 10.93
CA GLU A 211 13.80 -27.24 9.95
C GLU A 211 14.12 -26.67 8.57
N SER A 212 13.38 -25.68 8.12
CA SER A 212 13.61 -25.00 6.84
C SER A 212 14.94 -24.25 6.80
N ALA A 213 15.34 -23.64 7.92
CA ALA A 213 16.61 -22.91 8.03
C ALA A 213 17.82 -23.89 7.96
N GLU A 214 17.81 -24.97 8.73
CA GLU A 214 18.87 -25.97 8.70
C GLU A 214 18.98 -26.65 7.32
N ALA A 215 17.84 -27.01 6.70
CA ALA A 215 17.82 -27.56 5.35
C ALA A 215 18.43 -26.59 4.32
N TYR A 216 18.19 -25.26 4.50
CA TYR A 216 18.83 -24.25 3.66
C TYR A 216 20.34 -24.18 3.89
N PHE A 217 20.81 -24.23 5.15
CA PHE A 217 22.23 -24.16 5.47
C PHE A 217 22.98 -25.41 5.05
N GLU A 218 22.38 -26.61 5.13
CA GLU A 218 22.93 -27.84 4.58
C GLU A 218 23.12 -27.75 3.05
N ALA A 219 22.13 -27.19 2.35
CA ALA A 219 22.23 -26.98 0.90
C ALA A 219 23.18 -25.83 0.52
N ASN A 220 23.45 -24.90 1.44
CA ASN A 220 24.28 -23.71 1.23
C ASN A 220 25.35 -23.56 2.33
N PRO A 221 26.31 -24.50 2.47
CA PRO A 221 27.26 -24.52 3.60
C PRO A 221 28.15 -23.27 3.67
N LYS A 222 28.30 -22.55 2.57
CA LYS A 222 29.01 -21.25 2.57
C LYS A 222 28.34 -20.18 3.43
N ALA A 223 27.04 -20.26 3.61
CA ALA A 223 26.31 -19.33 4.45
C ALA A 223 26.72 -19.40 5.93
N LEU A 224 27.17 -20.58 6.38
CA LEU A 224 27.67 -20.81 7.75
C LEU A 224 29.21 -20.83 7.86
N ALA A 225 29.93 -20.49 6.80
CA ALA A 225 31.40 -20.61 6.80
C ALA A 225 32.10 -19.79 7.89
N GLN A 226 31.44 -18.76 8.40
CA GLN A 226 31.92 -17.88 9.49
C GLN A 226 31.13 -18.04 10.79
N GLY A 227 30.30 -19.09 10.91
CA GLY A 227 29.43 -19.34 12.05
C GLY A 227 28.06 -18.67 11.94
N TYR A 228 27.13 -19.07 12.82
CA TYR A 228 25.74 -18.63 12.80
C TYR A 228 25.58 -17.11 13.02
N MET A 229 26.36 -16.52 13.93
CA MET A 229 26.28 -15.08 14.24
C MET A 229 26.89 -14.19 13.15
N ASN A 230 27.49 -14.78 12.12
CA ASN A 230 28.00 -14.08 10.93
C ASN A 230 27.20 -14.43 9.67
N VAL A 231 26.05 -15.07 9.81
CA VAL A 231 25.19 -15.42 8.68
C VAL A 231 24.73 -14.14 7.96
N LEU A 232 25.01 -14.10 6.67
CA LEU A 232 24.48 -13.10 5.75
C LEU A 232 23.86 -13.83 4.55
N VAL A 233 22.53 -13.95 4.57
CA VAL A 233 21.77 -14.65 3.55
C VAL A 233 21.08 -13.63 2.68
N ASN A 234 21.31 -13.73 1.36
CA ASN A 234 20.67 -12.93 0.33
C ASN A 234 20.88 -11.41 0.53
N GLU A 235 22.12 -10.96 0.37
CA GLU A 235 22.52 -9.54 0.50
C GLU A 235 21.67 -8.61 -0.35
N SER A 236 21.20 -9.08 -1.52
CA SER A 236 20.27 -8.38 -2.37
C SER A 236 18.87 -8.94 -2.17
N ALA A 237 18.10 -8.32 -1.30
CA ALA A 237 16.72 -8.71 -1.01
C ALA A 237 15.75 -8.52 -2.21
N LEU A 238 16.21 -7.95 -3.32
CA LEU A 238 15.50 -7.92 -4.60
C LEU A 238 15.52 -9.26 -5.33
N ASN A 239 16.33 -10.22 -4.89
CA ASN A 239 16.24 -11.55 -5.42
C ASN A 239 14.87 -12.14 -5.08
N LYS A 240 13.92 -11.98 -5.99
CA LYS A 240 12.53 -12.43 -5.86
C LYS A 240 12.40 -13.94 -5.60
N LYS A 241 13.44 -14.71 -5.87
CA LYS A 241 13.47 -16.12 -5.51
C LYS A 241 13.55 -16.30 -4.00
N GLY A 242 14.09 -15.30 -3.25
CA GLY A 242 14.29 -15.38 -1.81
C GLY A 242 15.14 -16.61 -1.43
N THR A 243 14.99 -17.01 -0.21
CA THR A 243 15.52 -18.27 0.31
C THR A 243 14.43 -19.35 0.33
N SER A 244 14.77 -20.58 0.63
CA SER A 244 13.80 -21.62 1.00
C SER A 244 13.45 -21.60 2.47
N ILE A 245 14.06 -20.68 3.25
CA ILE A 245 13.77 -20.51 4.69
C ILE A 245 12.39 -19.88 4.86
N GLN A 246 11.67 -20.37 5.83
CA GLN A 246 10.34 -19.84 6.24
C GLN A 246 10.36 -19.42 7.69
N THR A 247 9.41 -18.58 8.07
CA THR A 247 9.08 -18.33 9.48
C THR A 247 8.15 -19.42 10.02
N LYS A 248 7.99 -19.50 11.34
CA LYS A 248 6.98 -20.33 12.01
C LYS A 248 5.54 -20.00 11.56
N LEU A 249 5.33 -18.80 11.00
CA LEU A 249 4.06 -18.37 10.40
C LEU A 249 3.91 -18.76 8.92
N GLY A 250 4.91 -19.44 8.35
CA GLY A 250 4.94 -19.87 6.95
C GLY A 250 5.31 -18.75 5.98
N GLU A 251 5.82 -17.63 6.46
CA GLU A 251 6.24 -16.51 5.64
C GLU A 251 7.65 -16.76 5.08
N LYS A 252 7.89 -16.28 3.87
CA LYS A 252 9.16 -16.45 3.20
C LYS A 252 10.21 -15.49 3.73
N VAL A 253 11.36 -16.03 4.13
CA VAL A 253 12.52 -15.24 4.50
C VAL A 253 13.24 -14.74 3.23
N LEU A 254 13.36 -13.43 3.09
CA LEU A 254 14.08 -12.78 2.01
C LEU A 254 15.56 -12.61 2.33
N ALA A 255 15.89 -12.21 3.55
CA ALA A 255 17.27 -12.04 3.99
C ALA A 255 17.42 -12.25 5.51
N ILE A 256 18.59 -12.69 5.92
CA ILE A 256 19.06 -12.72 7.30
C ILE A 256 20.42 -12.02 7.36
N ASP A 257 20.54 -11.03 8.22
CA ASP A 257 21.79 -10.29 8.49
C ASP A 257 22.09 -10.41 9.99
N ALA A 258 22.82 -11.45 10.36
CA ALA A 258 23.04 -11.74 11.77
C ALA A 258 23.94 -10.68 12.46
N GLN A 259 24.89 -10.10 11.75
CA GLN A 259 25.76 -9.04 12.27
C GLN A 259 24.99 -7.77 12.60
N ASN A 260 24.07 -7.36 11.71
CA ASN A 260 23.21 -6.20 11.96
C ASN A 260 21.91 -6.57 12.68
N GLN A 261 21.70 -7.85 12.98
CA GLN A 261 20.53 -8.38 13.65
C GLN A 261 19.22 -8.00 12.96
N ILE A 262 19.16 -8.22 11.65
CA ILE A 262 18.03 -7.91 10.78
C ILE A 262 17.48 -9.20 10.16
N LEU A 263 16.16 -9.37 10.23
CA LEU A 263 15.39 -10.37 9.50
C LEU A 263 14.44 -9.67 8.51
N ILE A 264 14.45 -10.09 7.25
CA ILE A 264 13.59 -9.52 6.21
C ILE A 264 12.67 -10.61 5.65
N LEU A 265 11.37 -10.34 5.68
CA LEU A 265 10.31 -11.28 5.33
C LEU A 265 9.48 -10.75 4.15
N GLU A 266 8.99 -11.66 3.32
CA GLU A 266 7.90 -11.38 2.39
C GLU A 266 6.58 -11.74 3.07
N VAL A 267 5.68 -10.78 3.17
CA VAL A 267 4.39 -10.93 3.84
C VAL A 267 3.25 -10.65 2.87
N ASP A 268 2.13 -11.33 3.04
CA ASP A 268 0.91 -11.06 2.28
C ASP A 268 0.09 -9.95 2.95
N CYS A 269 -0.25 -8.94 2.17
CA CYS A 269 -1.05 -7.80 2.61
C CYS A 269 -2.37 -7.74 1.81
N ASP A 270 -3.26 -8.69 2.04
CA ASP A 270 -4.56 -8.82 1.34
C ASP A 270 -4.36 -8.94 -0.19
N GLY A 271 -3.51 -9.88 -0.61
CA GLY A 271 -3.14 -10.13 -2.00
C GLY A 271 -2.12 -9.14 -2.57
N SER A 272 -1.61 -8.22 -1.79
CA SER A 272 -0.51 -7.32 -2.17
C SER A 272 0.79 -7.76 -1.50
N ARG A 273 1.89 -7.65 -2.25
CA ARG A 273 3.22 -7.98 -1.74
C ARG A 273 3.67 -6.95 -0.73
N GLY A 274 3.89 -7.38 0.52
CA GLY A 274 4.56 -6.62 1.56
C GLY A 274 5.97 -7.16 1.83
N VAL A 275 6.82 -6.30 2.35
CA VAL A 275 8.12 -6.65 2.92
C VAL A 275 8.17 -6.09 4.33
N LEU A 276 8.36 -6.99 5.30
CA LEU A 276 8.55 -6.66 6.70
C LEU A 276 10.01 -6.87 7.07
N ALA A 277 10.66 -5.85 7.56
CA ALA A 277 11.98 -5.96 8.18
C ALA A 277 11.83 -5.86 9.71
N ILE A 278 12.42 -6.82 10.40
CA ILE A 278 12.49 -6.90 11.87
C ILE A 278 13.93 -6.63 12.26
N ALA A 279 14.18 -5.51 12.94
CA ALA A 279 15.50 -5.11 13.39
C ALA A 279 15.55 -5.20 14.93
N LYS A 280 16.48 -6.00 15.44
CA LYS A 280 16.48 -6.46 16.82
C LYS A 280 17.04 -5.43 17.82
N LEU A 281 17.79 -4.42 17.33
CA LEU A 281 18.45 -3.41 18.19
C LEU A 281 17.80 -2.03 17.97
N PRO A 282 16.78 -1.65 18.77
CA PRO A 282 16.09 -0.38 18.61
C PRO A 282 17.02 0.84 18.79
N SER A 283 18.09 0.73 19.57
CA SER A 283 19.09 1.79 19.77
C SER A 283 19.87 2.19 18.51
N ARG A 284 19.77 1.38 17.42
CA ARG A 284 20.37 1.71 16.12
C ARG A 284 19.42 2.44 15.18
N LEU A 285 18.19 2.68 15.61
CA LEU A 285 17.19 3.38 14.79
C LEU A 285 17.23 4.87 15.05
N HIS A 286 17.27 5.65 13.97
CA HIS A 286 17.17 7.10 14.00
C HIS A 286 16.29 7.62 12.87
N LEU A 287 15.71 8.79 13.05
CA LEU A 287 15.07 9.54 11.98
C LEU A 287 16.07 10.60 11.46
N TYR A 288 16.63 10.38 10.28
CA TYR A 288 17.58 11.35 9.71
C TYR A 288 16.94 12.25 8.68
N ALA A 289 17.22 13.54 8.79
CA ALA A 289 16.76 14.55 7.85
C ALA A 289 17.55 14.52 6.53
N ALA A 290 16.89 14.89 5.44
CA ALA A 290 17.57 15.19 4.19
C ALA A 290 18.54 16.37 4.36
N LYS A 291 19.69 16.33 3.65
CA LYS A 291 20.80 17.28 3.81
C LYS A 291 20.40 18.72 3.53
N ASN A 292 19.54 18.91 2.54
CA ASN A 292 19.22 20.24 2.03
C ASN A 292 17.85 20.77 2.48
N LEU A 293 17.34 20.32 3.63
CA LEU A 293 16.11 20.90 4.18
C LEU A 293 16.27 22.38 4.53
N PRO A 294 15.28 23.22 4.28
CA PRO A 294 13.93 22.90 3.79
C PRO A 294 13.76 23.00 2.26
N TYR A 295 14.84 23.02 1.48
CA TYR A 295 14.81 23.32 0.05
C TYR A 295 14.56 22.09 -0.82
N MET A 296 15.12 20.94 -0.46
CA MET A 296 15.02 19.71 -1.24
C MET A 296 15.20 18.49 -0.33
N GLY A 297 14.41 17.45 -0.56
CA GLY A 297 14.55 16.15 0.08
C GLY A 297 15.61 15.26 -0.59
N GLU A 298 15.78 14.06 -0.05
CA GLU A 298 16.63 12.99 -0.59
C GLU A 298 15.84 11.69 -0.66
N THR A 299 16.29 10.71 -1.44
CA THR A 299 15.72 9.35 -1.37
C THR A 299 16.07 8.69 -0.03
N ALA A 300 15.23 7.75 0.44
CA ALA A 300 15.51 7.02 1.69
C ALA A 300 16.89 6.35 1.66
N GLY A 301 17.27 5.75 0.52
CA GLY A 301 18.59 5.14 0.33
C GLY A 301 19.74 6.13 0.43
N SER A 302 19.59 7.35 -0.12
CA SER A 302 20.63 8.41 -0.01
C SER A 302 20.80 8.88 1.42
N ILE A 303 19.68 9.03 2.16
CA ILE A 303 19.73 9.40 3.58
C ILE A 303 20.44 8.28 4.38
N ALA A 304 20.13 7.01 4.12
CA ALA A 304 20.78 5.87 4.75
C ALA A 304 22.29 5.85 4.48
N GLN A 305 22.70 5.87 3.22
CA GLN A 305 24.11 5.81 2.83
C GLN A 305 24.94 6.93 3.48
N ARG A 306 24.39 8.12 3.57
CA ARG A 306 25.09 9.27 4.16
C ARG A 306 25.27 9.13 5.68
N ASN A 307 24.38 8.38 6.35
CA ASN A 307 24.39 8.22 7.80
C ASN A 307 24.84 6.82 8.28
N GLY A 308 25.50 6.03 7.41
CA GLY A 308 25.97 4.69 7.78
C GLY A 308 24.83 3.66 7.94
N GLY A 309 23.66 3.95 7.39
CA GLY A 309 22.50 3.07 7.47
C GLY A 309 22.63 1.86 6.57
N VAL A 310 22.29 0.69 7.10
CA VAL A 310 22.16 -0.56 6.34
C VAL A 310 20.73 -0.75 5.85
N MET A 311 19.76 -0.13 6.52
CA MET A 311 18.35 -0.18 6.18
C MET A 311 17.69 1.18 6.38
N ALA A 312 16.72 1.51 5.53
CA ALA A 312 15.94 2.73 5.69
C ALA A 312 14.52 2.58 5.15
N MET A 313 13.60 3.33 5.75
CA MET A 313 12.20 3.42 5.34
C MET A 313 11.74 4.88 5.29
N THR A 314 10.75 5.13 4.46
CA THR A 314 10.05 6.42 4.40
C THR A 314 9.63 6.91 5.78
N GLY A 315 9.91 8.19 6.05
CA GLY A 315 9.53 8.87 7.29
C GLY A 315 8.24 9.68 7.17
N SER A 316 8.33 10.98 7.50
CA SER A 316 7.19 11.88 7.53
C SER A 316 6.71 12.30 6.14
N GLY A 317 5.47 12.78 6.10
CA GLY A 317 4.95 13.49 4.93
C GLY A 317 5.65 14.83 4.69
N PHE A 318 5.36 15.43 3.53
CA PHE A 318 5.93 16.71 3.14
C PHE A 318 4.93 17.54 2.34
N ASP A 319 5.21 18.81 2.22
CA ASP A 319 4.41 19.73 1.40
C ASP A 319 4.49 19.30 -0.09
N ASP A 320 3.38 18.77 -0.58
CA ASP A 320 3.29 18.09 -1.88
C ASP A 320 2.10 18.60 -2.72
N PRO A 321 2.03 19.90 -3.04
CA PRO A 321 0.91 20.45 -3.78
C PRO A 321 0.79 19.77 -5.15
N GLY A 322 -0.38 19.16 -5.40
CA GLY A 322 -0.65 18.43 -6.65
C GLY A 322 0.24 17.20 -6.89
N GLY A 323 0.93 16.69 -5.86
CA GLY A 323 1.78 15.50 -5.95
C GLY A 323 3.12 15.73 -6.68
N VAL A 324 3.59 16.97 -6.78
CA VAL A 324 4.85 17.34 -7.47
C VAL A 324 5.89 17.94 -6.54
N GLY A 325 5.68 17.89 -5.24
CA GLY A 325 6.63 18.34 -4.22
C GLY A 325 7.98 17.62 -4.31
N ASN A 326 9.02 18.30 -3.88
CA ASN A 326 10.41 17.82 -3.96
C ASN A 326 10.93 17.23 -2.63
N GLY A 327 10.06 17.00 -1.64
CA GLY A 327 10.44 16.46 -0.33
C GLY A 327 11.20 17.44 0.57
N GLY A 328 11.26 18.73 0.24
CA GLY A 328 12.07 19.71 0.98
C GLY A 328 11.42 20.26 2.26
N ARG A 329 10.09 20.23 2.38
CA ARG A 329 9.38 20.75 3.55
C ARG A 329 8.63 19.64 4.26
N VAL A 330 8.96 19.42 5.52
CA VAL A 330 8.22 18.49 6.40
C VAL A 330 6.77 18.97 6.49
N ALA A 331 5.82 18.05 6.44
CA ALA A 331 4.44 18.30 6.86
C ALA A 331 4.33 18.02 8.35
N GLY A 332 3.71 18.94 9.12
CA GLY A 332 3.65 18.84 10.58
C GLY A 332 5.00 19.05 11.24
N TYR A 333 5.31 18.20 12.21
CA TYR A 333 6.53 18.22 13.00
C TYR A 333 7.37 16.96 12.78
N ALA A 334 8.69 17.13 12.76
CA ALA A 334 9.65 16.05 12.91
C ALA A 334 10.83 16.48 13.79
N MET A 335 11.33 15.54 14.58
CA MET A 335 12.63 15.64 15.28
C MET A 335 13.53 14.59 14.66
N CYS A 336 14.64 15.03 14.08
CA CYS A 336 15.57 14.17 13.39
C CYS A 336 16.92 14.24 14.11
N ASP A 337 17.31 13.14 14.74
CA ASP A 337 18.54 13.08 15.57
C ASP A 337 18.64 14.28 16.53
N GLY A 338 17.57 14.50 17.30
CA GLY A 338 17.46 15.60 18.27
C GLY A 338 17.22 16.98 17.70
N LYS A 339 17.17 17.17 16.38
CA LYS A 339 16.96 18.46 15.73
C LYS A 339 15.51 18.60 15.24
N GLU A 340 14.85 19.68 15.66
CA GLU A 340 13.47 19.98 15.24
C GLU A 340 13.38 20.51 13.81
N HIS A 341 12.37 20.02 13.09
CA HIS A 341 11.94 20.50 11.78
C HIS A 341 10.43 20.73 11.83
N LYS A 342 9.97 21.92 11.44
CA LYS A 342 8.56 22.33 11.54
C LYS A 342 8.07 22.76 10.16
N GLY A 343 6.95 22.18 9.75
CA GLY A 343 6.19 22.56 8.56
C GLY A 343 4.83 23.12 8.89
N ALA A 344 3.91 23.08 7.92
CA ALA A 344 2.53 23.41 8.17
C ALA A 344 1.91 22.39 9.14
N PRO A 345 1.21 22.84 10.20
CA PRO A 345 0.56 21.93 11.15
C PRO A 345 -0.45 21.03 10.43
N PHE A 346 -0.52 19.79 10.86
CA PHE A 346 -1.58 18.89 10.43
C PHE A 346 -2.94 19.31 11.04
N GLU A 347 -4.00 18.83 10.41
CA GLU A 347 -5.35 18.94 10.94
C GLU A 347 -5.49 18.15 12.26
N TRP A 348 -6.57 18.41 12.97
CA TRP A 348 -6.94 17.66 14.17
C TRP A 348 -6.99 16.14 13.92
N GLY A 349 -6.61 15.35 14.91
CA GLY A 349 -6.63 13.89 14.83
C GLY A 349 -5.38 13.22 14.19
N TYR A 350 -4.38 14.00 13.78
CA TYR A 350 -3.05 13.46 13.48
C TYR A 350 -2.32 13.10 14.77
N LYS A 351 -1.38 12.18 14.66
CA LYS A 351 -0.59 11.68 15.79
C LYS A 351 0.91 11.93 15.58
N ARG A 352 1.65 11.93 16.67
CA ARG A 352 3.10 11.96 16.67
C ARG A 352 3.63 10.66 17.24
N ILE A 353 4.55 9.98 16.54
CA ILE A 353 5.36 8.89 17.06
C ILE A 353 6.69 9.47 17.53
N GLU A 354 7.08 9.15 18.76
CA GLU A 354 8.32 9.59 19.42
C GLU A 354 9.17 8.37 19.77
N LEU A 355 10.41 8.31 19.29
CA LEU A 355 11.44 7.41 19.84
C LEU A 355 12.12 8.15 21.00
N ARG A 356 12.16 7.53 22.16
CA ARG A 356 12.74 8.12 23.36
C ARG A 356 14.06 7.44 23.72
N LYS A 357 14.84 8.04 24.63
CA LYS A 357 16.16 7.55 25.10
C LYS A 357 16.17 6.14 25.69
N ASN A 358 15.00 5.62 26.03
CA ASN A 358 14.83 4.24 26.48
C ASN A 358 14.60 3.25 25.33
N ASP A 359 14.78 3.70 24.09
CA ASP A 359 14.61 2.93 22.85
C ASP A 359 13.19 2.42 22.58
N TRP A 360 12.17 3.06 23.20
CA TRP A 360 10.76 2.74 22.98
C TRP A 360 10.04 3.82 22.18
N PHE A 361 9.09 3.35 21.34
CA PHE A 361 8.15 4.22 20.65
C PHE A 361 6.96 4.59 21.52
N TYR A 362 6.60 5.88 21.47
CA TYR A 362 5.40 6.45 22.08
C TYR A 362 4.57 7.17 21.03
N ILE A 363 3.27 7.00 21.08
CA ILE A 363 2.34 7.75 20.22
C ILE A 363 1.59 8.75 21.08
N THR A 364 1.66 10.03 20.69
CA THR A 364 1.03 11.16 21.37
C THR A 364 0.19 11.99 20.39
N ASP A 365 -0.66 12.86 20.91
CA ASP A 365 -1.34 13.84 20.08
C ASP A 365 -0.37 14.92 19.59
N THR A 366 -0.63 15.48 18.39
CA THR A 366 0.26 16.51 17.80
C THR A 366 0.31 17.81 18.59
N PHE A 367 -0.74 18.10 19.37
CA PHE A 367 -0.80 19.28 20.24
C PHE A 367 -0.15 19.07 21.61
N ASP A 368 0.20 17.82 21.98
CA ASP A 368 0.91 17.56 23.20
C ASP A 368 2.36 18.04 23.10
N LYS A 369 2.93 18.42 24.24
CA LYS A 369 4.33 18.81 24.30
C LYS A 369 5.20 17.58 23.99
N VAL A 370 6.20 17.76 23.12
CA VAL A 370 7.22 16.74 22.86
C VAL A 370 7.93 16.37 24.17
N HIS A 371 8.06 15.10 24.46
CA HIS A 371 8.68 14.66 25.70
C HIS A 371 10.18 15.00 25.70
N LYS A 372 10.73 15.34 26.87
CA LYS A 372 12.14 15.78 27.03
C LYS A 372 13.18 14.73 26.62
N ASP A 373 12.81 13.45 26.68
CA ASP A 373 13.69 12.33 26.32
C ASP A 373 13.50 11.86 24.88
N THR A 374 12.69 12.55 24.09
CA THR A 374 12.52 12.25 22.67
C THR A 374 13.80 12.55 21.92
N THR A 375 14.30 11.58 21.18
CA THR A 375 15.46 11.70 20.28
C THR A 375 15.03 11.90 18.86
N ASP A 376 13.98 11.18 18.44
CA ASP A 376 13.45 11.18 17.09
C ASP A 376 11.92 11.17 17.12
N ALA A 377 11.29 11.89 16.22
CA ALA A 377 9.83 11.95 16.16
C ALA A 377 9.34 12.37 14.77
N MET A 378 8.15 11.92 14.43
CA MET A 378 7.42 12.45 13.27
C MET A 378 5.91 12.47 13.52
N GLU A 379 5.24 13.40 12.85
CA GLU A 379 3.78 13.46 12.81
C GLU A 379 3.25 12.86 11.52
N PHE A 380 2.21 12.02 11.64
CA PHE A 380 1.45 11.51 10.51
C PHE A 380 0.10 10.89 10.96
N SER A 381 -0.59 10.19 10.08
CA SER A 381 -1.90 9.57 10.35
C SER A 381 -2.11 8.31 9.49
N PRO A 382 -2.83 7.35 10.04
CA PRO A 382 -3.27 7.17 11.42
C PRO A 382 -2.22 6.48 12.30
N ALA A 383 -2.39 6.57 13.62
CA ALA A 383 -1.86 5.58 14.52
C ALA A 383 -2.61 4.26 14.29
N MET A 384 -1.89 3.15 14.34
CA MET A 384 -2.41 1.84 13.95
C MET A 384 -2.58 0.89 15.14
N ILE A 385 -1.57 0.87 15.99
CA ILE A 385 -1.52 0.05 17.21
C ILE A 385 -1.03 0.94 18.34
N ILE A 386 -1.74 0.94 19.45
CA ILE A 386 -1.34 1.62 20.69
C ILE A 386 -1.57 0.65 21.84
N ASN A 387 -0.53 0.42 22.66
CA ASN A 387 -0.58 -0.48 23.80
C ASN A 387 -1.07 -1.90 23.42
N GLY A 388 -0.57 -2.44 22.32
CA GLY A 388 -0.93 -3.76 21.80
C GLY A 388 -2.36 -3.87 21.24
N LYS A 389 -3.10 -2.77 21.19
CA LYS A 389 -4.47 -2.75 20.67
C LYS A 389 -4.52 -2.10 19.30
N LYS A 390 -5.09 -2.82 18.34
CA LYS A 390 -5.43 -2.26 17.03
C LYS A 390 -6.43 -1.13 17.24
N LEU A 391 -6.11 0.05 16.74
CA LEU A 391 -7.09 1.11 16.63
C LEU A 391 -8.01 0.77 15.47
N ASP A 392 -9.32 0.93 15.66
CA ASP A 392 -10.28 0.61 14.60
C ASP A 392 -10.13 1.59 13.44
N PRO A 393 -9.46 1.20 12.36
CA PRO A 393 -9.31 2.02 11.17
C PRO A 393 -10.39 1.72 10.14
N GLY A 394 -11.55 1.20 10.54
CA GLY A 394 -12.66 0.81 9.67
C GLY A 394 -13.08 1.86 8.64
N ILE A 395 -12.48 3.02 8.73
CA ILE A 395 -12.63 4.18 7.86
C ILE A 395 -11.53 4.33 6.81
N TRP A 396 -10.32 3.77 7.04
CA TRP A 396 -9.20 3.85 6.08
C TRP A 396 -9.18 2.63 5.17
N THR A 397 -10.15 2.59 4.27
CA THR A 397 -10.35 1.47 3.33
C THR A 397 -9.55 1.62 2.04
N SER A 398 -8.84 2.74 1.85
CA SER A 398 -8.09 3.02 0.63
C SER A 398 -6.97 2.00 0.38
N GLN A 399 -6.92 1.49 -0.84
CA GLN A 399 -5.89 0.56 -1.31
C GLN A 399 -4.72 1.36 -1.89
N ASN A 400 -3.61 1.42 -1.18
CA ASN A 400 -2.42 2.17 -1.58
C ASN A 400 -1.13 1.42 -1.21
N PRO A 401 0.01 1.76 -1.87
CA PRO A 401 1.32 1.43 -1.31
C PRO A 401 1.43 2.03 0.10
N ARG A 402 2.00 1.28 1.03
CA ARG A 402 2.10 1.68 2.45
C ARG A 402 3.53 1.61 2.93
N ALA A 403 3.86 2.47 3.89
CA ALA A 403 5.02 2.38 4.74
C ALA A 403 4.53 2.56 6.18
N CYS A 404 4.92 1.65 7.06
CA CYS A 404 4.47 1.65 8.45
C CYS A 404 5.64 1.30 9.34
N ILE A 405 5.81 2.03 10.44
CA ILE A 405 6.80 1.75 11.46
C ILE A 405 6.12 1.35 12.75
N GLY A 406 6.72 0.40 13.45
CA GLY A 406 6.22 -0.05 14.73
C GLY A 406 7.30 -0.69 15.59
N GLN A 407 6.90 -1.15 16.74
CA GLN A 407 7.75 -1.84 17.71
C GLN A 407 7.01 -3.03 18.30
N SER A 408 7.72 -4.16 18.43
CA SER A 408 7.20 -5.36 19.03
C SER A 408 7.22 -5.26 20.57
N VAL A 409 6.52 -6.19 21.23
CA VAL A 409 6.56 -6.34 22.69
C VAL A 409 7.98 -6.62 23.23
N ARG A 410 8.89 -7.09 22.36
CA ARG A 410 10.31 -7.33 22.70
C ARG A 410 11.21 -6.13 22.46
N GLY A 411 10.65 -5.02 21.99
CA GLY A 411 11.39 -3.81 21.66
C GLY A 411 11.95 -3.78 20.23
N GLU A 412 11.75 -4.82 19.43
CA GLU A 412 12.27 -4.90 18.07
C GLU A 412 11.55 -3.90 17.16
N ILE A 413 12.28 -3.31 16.24
CA ILE A 413 11.72 -2.37 15.25
C ILE A 413 11.09 -3.14 14.10
N LEU A 414 9.86 -2.81 13.78
CA LEU A 414 9.08 -3.37 12.69
C LEU A 414 8.93 -2.33 11.58
N MET A 415 9.54 -2.57 10.42
CA MET A 415 9.42 -1.72 9.23
C MET A 415 8.67 -2.47 8.14
N LEU A 416 7.42 -2.11 7.90
CA LEU A 416 6.57 -2.72 6.88
C LEU A 416 6.41 -1.78 5.70
N ALA A 417 6.76 -2.24 4.50
CA ALA A 417 6.45 -1.55 3.26
C ALA A 417 5.66 -2.45 2.30
N VAL A 418 4.63 -1.91 1.68
CA VAL A 418 3.70 -2.66 0.82
C VAL A 418 3.69 -2.05 -0.59
N GLU A 419 3.89 -2.90 -1.60
CA GLU A 419 3.75 -2.51 -3.00
C GLU A 419 2.29 -2.15 -3.32
N GLY A 420 2.08 -1.32 -4.33
CA GLY A 420 0.73 -1.01 -4.75
C GLY A 420 0.63 -0.41 -6.14
N ARG A 421 -0.62 -0.14 -6.56
CA ARG A 421 -0.98 0.48 -7.83
C ARG A 421 -0.59 -0.34 -9.06
N THR A 422 -0.52 -1.66 -8.91
CA THR A 422 -0.34 -2.61 -10.01
C THR A 422 -1.45 -3.66 -9.96
N LEU A 423 -1.70 -4.37 -11.07
CA LEU A 423 -2.69 -5.45 -11.08
C LEU A 423 -2.29 -6.63 -10.17
N ALA A 424 -0.99 -6.88 -10.04
CA ALA A 424 -0.47 -7.97 -9.20
C ALA A 424 -0.36 -7.59 -7.71
N SER A 425 -0.32 -6.30 -7.41
CA SER A 425 -0.24 -5.76 -6.05
C SER A 425 -0.96 -4.42 -6.04
N PRO A 426 -2.26 -4.39 -5.81
CA PRO A 426 -3.05 -3.15 -5.84
C PRO A 426 -2.71 -2.19 -4.70
N GLY A 427 -2.14 -2.69 -3.63
CA GLY A 427 -1.92 -2.03 -2.35
C GLY A 427 -2.88 -2.55 -1.29
N CYS A 428 -2.76 -2.05 -0.09
CA CYS A 428 -3.63 -2.48 1.00
C CYS A 428 -4.13 -1.30 1.85
N SER A 429 -5.11 -1.59 2.70
CA SER A 429 -5.58 -0.65 3.71
C SER A 429 -4.61 -0.60 4.90
N VAL A 430 -4.67 0.50 5.66
CA VAL A 430 -3.90 0.63 6.91
C VAL A 430 -4.29 -0.45 7.93
N SER A 431 -5.56 -0.88 7.92
CA SER A 431 -6.04 -1.96 8.77
C SER A 431 -5.31 -3.28 8.52
N VAL A 432 -5.06 -3.63 7.26
CA VAL A 432 -4.28 -4.82 6.87
C VAL A 432 -2.84 -4.72 7.36
N CYS A 433 -2.21 -3.54 7.23
CA CYS A 433 -0.86 -3.33 7.77
C CYS A 433 -0.82 -3.54 9.29
N ALA A 434 -1.84 -3.05 10.03
CA ALA A 434 -1.93 -3.28 11.47
C ALA A 434 -2.05 -4.78 11.81
N ASP A 435 -2.85 -5.54 11.04
CA ASP A 435 -2.99 -6.99 11.26
C ASP A 435 -1.67 -7.74 11.03
N VAL A 436 -0.89 -7.34 10.00
CA VAL A 436 0.44 -7.91 9.77
C VAL A 436 1.37 -7.61 10.95
N LEU A 437 1.43 -6.35 11.41
CA LEU A 437 2.30 -5.99 12.53
C LEU A 437 1.89 -6.66 13.85
N LEU A 438 0.58 -6.85 14.10
CA LEU A 438 0.10 -7.59 15.28
C LEU A 438 0.48 -9.07 15.25
N LYS A 439 0.52 -9.72 14.07
CA LYS A 439 1.02 -11.11 13.94
C LYS A 439 2.48 -11.23 14.37
N HIS A 440 3.25 -10.15 14.25
CA HIS A 440 4.63 -10.02 14.68
C HIS A 440 4.74 -9.30 16.05
N GLU A 441 3.74 -9.52 16.91
CA GLU A 441 3.74 -9.02 18.30
C GLU A 441 3.89 -7.49 18.44
N GLY A 442 3.48 -6.72 17.41
CA GLY A 442 3.54 -5.26 17.41
C GLY A 442 2.65 -4.66 18.50
N ILE A 443 3.20 -3.79 19.35
CA ILE A 443 2.46 -3.09 20.41
C ILE A 443 2.27 -1.61 20.16
N THR A 444 3.13 -1.03 19.34
CA THR A 444 3.07 0.37 18.91
C THR A 444 3.32 0.42 17.41
N ALA A 445 2.43 1.04 16.65
CA ALA A 445 2.65 1.21 15.23
C ALA A 445 1.93 2.43 14.67
N MET A 446 2.57 3.10 13.70
CA MET A 446 2.04 4.24 12.99
C MET A 446 2.28 4.14 11.48
N ASN A 447 1.31 4.61 10.71
CA ASN A 447 1.47 4.79 9.28
C ASN A 447 2.45 5.94 8.99
N CYS A 448 3.31 5.75 8.02
CA CYS A 448 4.21 6.76 7.47
C CYS A 448 3.67 7.28 6.12
N ASP A 449 4.40 8.20 5.48
CA ASP A 449 4.01 8.65 4.16
C ASP A 449 4.00 7.48 3.17
N GLY A 450 2.94 7.41 2.37
CA GLY A 450 2.63 6.26 1.54
C GLY A 450 2.53 6.61 0.05
N GLY A 451 1.83 5.75 -0.70
CA GLY A 451 1.69 5.94 -2.14
C GLY A 451 3.04 5.83 -2.87
N THR A 452 3.39 6.82 -3.69
CA THR A 452 4.65 6.81 -4.45
C THR A 452 5.89 7.04 -3.58
N THR A 453 5.71 7.47 -2.33
CA THR A 453 6.79 7.66 -1.36
C THR A 453 7.11 6.39 -0.56
N ALA A 454 6.18 5.42 -0.50
CA ALA A 454 6.39 4.19 0.24
C ALA A 454 7.63 3.44 -0.28
N MET A 455 8.66 3.36 0.53
CA MET A 455 9.93 2.69 0.22
C MET A 455 10.50 2.03 1.48
N LEU A 456 11.07 0.85 1.29
CA LEU A 456 11.97 0.19 2.23
C LEU A 456 13.24 -0.15 1.46
N TRP A 457 14.39 0.21 2.00
CA TRP A 457 15.70 0.09 1.38
C TRP A 457 16.62 -0.73 2.29
N TYR A 458 17.44 -1.59 1.70
CA TYR A 458 18.39 -2.41 2.43
C TYR A 458 19.66 -2.60 1.59
N ARG A 459 20.84 -2.36 2.17
CA ARG A 459 22.16 -2.59 1.58
C ARG A 459 22.32 -2.15 0.11
N GLY A 460 21.86 -0.95 -0.22
CA GLY A 460 22.02 -0.37 -1.55
C GLY A 460 20.78 -0.45 -2.44
N GLU A 461 19.76 -1.24 -2.07
CA GLU A 461 18.65 -1.54 -2.96
C GLU A 461 17.26 -1.36 -2.32
N PRO A 462 16.26 -0.91 -3.10
CA PRO A 462 14.87 -0.95 -2.67
C PRO A 462 14.34 -2.37 -2.56
N LEU A 463 13.65 -2.69 -1.47
CA LEU A 463 13.04 -4.01 -1.23
C LEU A 463 11.66 -4.17 -1.87
N ILE A 464 10.99 -3.05 -2.15
CA ILE A 464 9.70 -2.98 -2.84
C ILE A 464 9.84 -2.15 -4.11
N ARG A 465 8.96 -2.40 -5.07
CA ARG A 465 8.88 -1.56 -6.26
C ARG A 465 8.17 -0.25 -5.94
N CYS A 466 8.79 0.86 -6.31
CA CYS A 466 8.10 2.14 -6.34
C CYS A 466 6.89 2.06 -7.30
N SER A 467 5.75 2.59 -6.89
CA SER A 467 4.54 2.64 -7.72
C SER A 467 4.70 3.52 -8.98
N ASN A 468 5.74 4.34 -9.03
CA ASN A 468 6.16 5.06 -10.24
C ASN A 468 7.47 4.46 -10.77
N ALA A 469 7.39 3.72 -11.87
CA ALA A 469 8.54 3.05 -12.48
C ALA A 469 9.65 3.98 -12.97
N SER A 470 9.33 5.29 -13.19
CA SER A 470 10.32 6.28 -13.62
C SER A 470 11.28 6.70 -12.51
N ILE A 471 10.96 6.41 -11.26
CA ILE A 471 11.77 6.73 -10.07
C ILE A 471 11.95 5.47 -9.20
N PRO A 472 12.70 4.47 -9.65
CA PRO A 472 12.79 3.17 -8.97
C PRO A 472 13.37 3.27 -7.55
N GLN A 473 14.15 4.32 -7.24
CA GLN A 473 14.69 4.61 -5.90
C GLN A 473 13.71 5.36 -4.99
N GLY A 474 12.47 5.59 -5.45
CA GLY A 474 11.45 6.34 -4.73
C GLY A 474 11.56 7.85 -4.90
N ARG A 475 10.66 8.57 -4.25
CA ARG A 475 10.64 10.04 -4.23
C ARG A 475 11.69 10.60 -3.27
N HIS A 476 12.02 11.85 -3.45
CA HIS A 476 12.73 12.63 -2.44
C HIS A 476 11.81 12.88 -1.25
N LEU A 477 12.33 12.70 -0.05
CA LEU A 477 11.67 12.74 1.25
C LEU A 477 12.38 13.76 2.15
N PRO A 478 11.68 14.37 3.11
CA PRO A 478 12.33 15.27 4.07
C PRO A 478 13.18 14.50 5.09
N ASN A 479 12.82 13.28 5.39
CA ASN A 479 13.51 12.40 6.33
C ASN A 479 13.20 10.93 6.07
N ALA A 480 13.99 10.05 6.64
CA ALA A 480 13.79 8.62 6.62
C ALA A 480 14.16 8.01 7.98
N TRP A 481 13.41 6.99 8.39
CA TRP A 481 13.83 6.09 9.45
C TRP A 481 14.99 5.25 8.95
N VAL A 482 16.11 5.33 9.62
CA VAL A 482 17.37 4.67 9.23
C VAL A 482 17.85 3.81 10.37
N TYR A 483 18.12 2.55 10.07
CA TYR A 483 18.78 1.62 10.98
C TYR A 483 20.27 1.59 10.61
N VAL A 484 21.10 2.02 11.54
CA VAL A 484 22.55 2.17 11.34
C VAL A 484 23.23 0.81 11.50
N GLY A 485 24.14 0.49 10.59
CA GLY A 485 24.98 -0.70 10.67
C GLY A 485 26.13 -0.61 11.65
N ASP A 486 26.83 -1.73 11.84
CA ASP A 486 28.08 -1.80 12.56
C ASP A 486 29.20 -1.09 11.80
#